data_049f57b1458305f76db572df06976e5b
#
_entry.id   049f57b1458305f76db572df06976e5b
#
_cell.length_a   1.000
_cell.length_b   1.000
_cell.length_c   1.000
_cell.angle_alpha   90.00
_cell.angle_beta   90.00
_cell.angle_gamma   90.00
#
_symmetry.space_group_name_H-M   'P 1'
#
loop_
_entity.id
_entity.type
_entity.pdbx_description
1 polymer ?
#
loop_
_entity_poly.entity_id
_entity_poly.type
_entity_poly.pdbx_seq_one_letter_code
_entity_poly.pdbx_strand_id
1 'polypeptide(L)'
;VRLKNALEPIQDNYDYIFIDCPPSLNYLTINAMCAAQSILVPLQCEYFALEGLTLLFDTIDKLGREVNPSIRIEGILRTMYDNRNRLSSDVSKDLENSFGDYVYKTIIPRNVRLAEAPSYGKPAMYYDKASAGSKAYLALASEILEKDFLAANGVQQ
;
A
#
# COMPACT_ATOMS: atom_id res chain seq x y z
N VAL A 1 -11.61 -16.49 5.15
CA VAL A 1 -12.11 -16.46 6.52
C VAL A 1 -11.17 -17.14 7.52
N ARG A 2 -10.34 -18.12 7.10
CA ARG A 2 -9.40 -18.79 8.03
C ARG A 2 -8.41 -17.84 8.68
N LEU A 3 -7.82 -16.92 7.91
CA LEU A 3 -6.86 -15.94 8.43
C LEU A 3 -7.53 -14.97 9.42
N LYS A 4 -8.73 -14.49 9.13
CA LYS A 4 -9.51 -13.64 10.06
C LYS A 4 -9.65 -14.29 11.42
N ASN A 5 -10.11 -15.55 11.45
CA ASN A 5 -10.29 -16.29 12.70
C ASN A 5 -8.96 -16.56 13.45
N ALA A 6 -7.86 -16.72 12.69
CA ALA A 6 -6.53 -16.91 13.30
C ALA A 6 -5.95 -15.60 13.89
N LEU A 7 -6.31 -14.44 13.34
CA LEU A 7 -5.88 -13.14 13.85
C LEU A 7 -6.71 -12.63 15.02
N GLU A 8 -7.97 -13.01 15.10
CA GLU A 8 -8.92 -12.54 16.13
C GLU A 8 -8.38 -12.63 17.57
N PRO A 9 -7.72 -13.72 18.02
CA PRO A 9 -7.21 -13.80 19.39
C PRO A 9 -6.03 -12.89 19.69
N ILE A 10 -5.34 -12.35 18.68
CA ILE A 10 -4.11 -11.58 18.84
C ILE A 10 -4.22 -10.13 18.38
N GLN A 11 -5.28 -9.77 17.64
CA GLN A 11 -5.40 -8.46 17.02
C GLN A 11 -5.30 -7.30 18.02
N ASP A 12 -5.85 -7.46 19.21
CA ASP A 12 -5.85 -6.42 20.25
C ASP A 12 -4.46 -6.17 20.88
N ASN A 13 -3.47 -7.01 20.55
CA ASN A 13 -2.10 -6.84 21.02
C ASN A 13 -1.25 -5.95 20.08
N TYR A 14 -1.81 -5.52 18.94
CA TYR A 14 -1.08 -4.78 17.90
C TYR A 14 -1.88 -3.58 17.43
N ASP A 15 -1.20 -2.45 17.23
CA ASP A 15 -1.78 -1.25 16.61
C ASP A 15 -2.00 -1.45 15.10
N TYR A 16 -1.09 -2.19 14.44
CA TYR A 16 -1.14 -2.51 13.01
C TYR A 16 -0.77 -3.97 12.74
N ILE A 17 -1.50 -4.60 11.82
CA ILE A 17 -1.19 -5.93 11.29
C ILE A 17 -1.08 -5.81 9.77
N PHE A 18 0.12 -5.99 9.23
CA PHE A 18 0.37 -5.99 7.79
C PHE A 18 0.33 -7.42 7.24
N ILE A 19 -0.42 -7.62 6.17
CA ILE A 19 -0.53 -8.90 5.47
C ILE A 19 0.09 -8.72 4.09
N ASP A 20 1.32 -9.21 3.91
CA ASP A 20 1.99 -9.21 2.61
C ASP A 20 1.36 -10.29 1.72
N CYS A 21 0.98 -9.89 0.50
CA CYS A 21 0.26 -10.72 -0.44
C CYS A 21 1.00 -10.85 -1.77
N PRO A 22 0.95 -12.03 -2.43
CA PRO A 22 1.44 -12.17 -3.80
C PRO A 22 0.61 -11.32 -4.77
N PRO A 23 1.17 -10.91 -5.92
CA PRO A 23 0.49 -10.04 -6.89
C PRO A 23 -0.68 -10.71 -7.64
N SER A 24 -0.95 -11.97 -7.35
CA SER A 24 -2.04 -12.74 -7.98
C SER A 24 -3.29 -12.76 -7.12
N LEU A 25 -4.45 -12.60 -7.75
CA LEU A 25 -5.75 -12.71 -7.10
C LEU A 25 -6.13 -14.18 -6.94
N ASN A 26 -5.51 -14.84 -5.97
CA ASN A 26 -5.75 -16.25 -5.64
C ASN A 26 -6.42 -16.39 -4.27
N TYR A 27 -6.69 -17.63 -3.84
CA TYR A 27 -7.33 -17.91 -2.56
C TYR A 27 -6.60 -17.33 -1.35
N LEU A 28 -5.28 -17.18 -1.39
CA LEU A 28 -4.49 -16.59 -0.30
C LEU A 28 -4.75 -15.09 -0.21
N THR A 29 -4.72 -14.40 -1.35
CA THR A 29 -5.00 -12.96 -1.41
C THR A 29 -6.45 -12.65 -1.02
N ILE A 30 -7.41 -13.44 -1.50
CA ILE A 30 -8.81 -13.30 -1.09
C ILE A 30 -8.96 -13.53 0.43
N ASN A 31 -8.30 -14.53 0.99
CA ASN A 31 -8.35 -14.81 2.43
C ASN A 31 -7.74 -13.67 3.25
N ALA A 32 -6.68 -13.03 2.76
CA ALA A 32 -6.10 -11.83 3.35
C ALA A 32 -7.07 -10.64 3.30
N MET A 33 -7.68 -10.39 2.14
CA MET A 33 -8.68 -9.32 1.95
C MET A 33 -9.92 -9.53 2.85
N CYS A 34 -10.32 -10.78 3.10
CA CYS A 34 -11.42 -11.08 4.04
C CYS A 34 -11.04 -10.76 5.50
N ALA A 35 -9.78 -10.78 5.85
CA ALA A 35 -9.28 -10.50 7.20
C ALA A 35 -8.93 -9.02 7.41
N ALA A 36 -8.56 -8.31 6.35
CA ALA A 36 -8.11 -6.93 6.39
C ALA A 36 -9.27 -5.93 6.53
N GLN A 37 -8.99 -4.78 7.11
CA GLN A 37 -9.89 -3.60 7.15
C GLN A 37 -9.64 -2.68 5.96
N SER A 38 -8.40 -2.61 5.48
CA SER A 38 -8.02 -1.76 4.36
C SER A 38 -6.94 -2.40 3.48
N ILE A 39 -6.81 -1.88 2.27
CA ILE A 39 -5.85 -2.33 1.27
C ILE A 39 -4.99 -1.15 0.85
N LEU A 40 -3.67 -1.25 1.11
CA LEU A 40 -2.68 -0.38 0.53
C LEU A 40 -2.17 -1.02 -0.77
N VAL A 41 -2.22 -0.27 -1.87
CA VAL A 41 -1.87 -0.76 -3.21
C VAL A 41 -0.51 -0.18 -3.64
N PRO A 42 0.59 -0.95 -3.55
CA PRO A 42 1.85 -0.51 -4.15
C PRO A 42 1.78 -0.64 -5.67
N LEU A 43 2.13 0.44 -6.37
CA LEU A 43 2.02 0.54 -7.83
C LEU A 43 3.31 1.11 -8.43
N GLN A 44 3.82 0.48 -9.48
CA GLN A 44 4.86 1.07 -10.32
C GLN A 44 4.21 1.93 -11.40
N CYS A 45 4.74 3.13 -11.63
CA CYS A 45 4.23 4.06 -12.64
C CYS A 45 4.68 3.62 -14.05
N GLU A 46 4.00 2.61 -14.59
CA GLU A 46 4.23 2.01 -15.91
C GLU A 46 2.95 2.08 -16.75
N TYR A 47 3.06 1.80 -18.06
CA TYR A 47 2.00 2.04 -19.04
C TYR A 47 0.63 1.43 -18.68
N PHE A 48 0.61 0.18 -18.19
CA PHE A 48 -0.64 -0.51 -17.83
C PHE A 48 -1.10 -0.29 -16.38
N ALA A 49 -0.47 0.63 -15.66
CA ALA A 49 -0.74 0.83 -14.23
C ALA A 49 -2.19 1.22 -13.94
N LEU A 50 -2.74 2.15 -14.71
CA LEU A 50 -4.12 2.65 -14.52
C LEU A 50 -5.17 1.59 -14.85
N GLU A 51 -4.96 0.84 -15.93
CA GLU A 51 -5.86 -0.26 -16.31
C GLU A 51 -5.89 -1.35 -15.24
N GLY A 52 -4.71 -1.78 -14.78
CA GLY A 52 -4.60 -2.77 -13.71
C GLY A 52 -5.24 -2.31 -12.41
N LEU A 53 -5.10 -1.01 -12.08
CA LEU A 53 -5.70 -0.43 -10.89
C LEU A 53 -7.22 -0.41 -10.96
N THR A 54 -7.80 -0.05 -12.10
CA THR A 54 -9.26 -0.07 -12.30
C THR A 54 -9.83 -1.47 -12.10
N LEU A 55 -9.20 -2.50 -12.69
CA LEU A 55 -9.60 -3.89 -12.52
C LEU A 55 -9.48 -4.36 -11.05
N LEU A 56 -8.46 -3.90 -10.34
CA LEU A 56 -8.28 -4.20 -8.93
C LEU A 56 -9.40 -3.56 -8.09
N PHE A 57 -9.76 -2.30 -8.35
CA PHE A 57 -10.83 -1.60 -7.63
C PHE A 57 -12.18 -2.28 -7.83
N ASP A 58 -12.52 -2.67 -9.06
CA ASP A 58 -13.73 -3.44 -9.35
C ASP A 58 -13.78 -4.76 -8.57
N THR A 59 -12.63 -5.39 -8.41
CA THR A 59 -12.53 -6.64 -7.65
C THR A 59 -12.70 -6.41 -6.14
N ILE A 60 -12.09 -5.36 -5.60
CA ILE A 60 -12.23 -4.98 -4.18
C ILE A 60 -13.68 -4.63 -3.88
N ASP A 61 -14.36 -3.89 -4.77
CA ASP A 61 -15.75 -3.52 -4.62
C ASP A 61 -16.69 -4.75 -4.60
N LYS A 62 -16.48 -5.70 -5.51
CA LYS A 62 -17.21 -6.98 -5.50
C LYS A 62 -16.99 -7.76 -4.22
N LEU A 63 -15.74 -7.86 -3.76
CA LEU A 63 -15.40 -8.54 -2.53
C LEU A 63 -16.04 -7.85 -1.31
N GLY A 64 -16.06 -6.52 -1.30
CA GLY A 64 -16.72 -5.72 -0.29
C GLY A 64 -18.20 -6.04 -0.17
N ARG A 65 -18.90 -6.13 -1.30
CA ARG A 65 -20.35 -6.47 -1.32
C ARG A 65 -20.65 -7.89 -0.88
N GLU A 66 -19.80 -8.85 -1.21
CA GLU A 66 -20.10 -10.26 -1.04
C GLU A 66 -19.55 -10.87 0.25
N VAL A 67 -18.38 -10.42 0.71
CA VAL A 67 -17.61 -11.14 1.73
C VAL A 67 -17.15 -10.27 2.89
N ASN A 68 -16.66 -9.06 2.63
CA ASN A 68 -16.14 -8.18 3.67
C ASN A 68 -16.62 -6.73 3.47
N PRO A 69 -17.83 -6.38 3.97
CA PRO A 69 -18.38 -5.03 3.79
C PRO A 69 -17.57 -3.89 4.41
N SER A 70 -16.63 -4.20 5.30
CA SER A 70 -15.78 -3.19 5.95
C SER A 70 -14.48 -2.90 5.20
N ILE A 71 -14.17 -3.65 4.12
CA ILE A 71 -12.94 -3.46 3.38
C ILE A 71 -12.96 -2.12 2.62
N ARG A 72 -11.89 -1.37 2.74
CA ARG A 72 -11.71 -0.10 2.02
C ARG A 72 -10.34 -0.03 1.35
N ILE A 73 -10.20 0.85 0.39
CA ILE A 73 -8.90 1.19 -0.15
C ILE A 73 -8.27 2.22 0.79
N GLU A 74 -7.12 1.89 1.34
CA GLU A 74 -6.32 2.77 2.21
C GLU A 74 -5.60 3.84 1.40
N GLY A 75 -5.02 3.40 0.29
CA GLY A 75 -4.35 4.29 -0.63
C GLY A 75 -3.49 3.57 -1.66
N ILE A 76 -3.03 4.35 -2.63
CA ILE A 76 -2.15 3.93 -3.72
C ILE A 76 -0.77 4.51 -3.44
N LEU A 77 0.22 3.62 -3.33
CA LEU A 77 1.61 3.99 -3.08
C LEU A 77 2.44 3.83 -4.35
N ARG A 78 2.95 4.93 -4.89
CA ARG A 78 3.88 4.89 -6.02
C ARG A 78 5.21 4.34 -5.56
N THR A 79 5.65 3.23 -6.17
CA THR A 79 6.89 2.54 -5.82
C THR A 79 7.83 2.42 -7.02
N MET A 80 9.10 2.12 -6.77
CA MET A 80 10.14 1.98 -7.81
C MET A 80 10.19 3.18 -8.77
N TYR A 81 9.83 4.34 -8.26
CA TYR A 81 9.72 5.56 -9.05
C TYR A 81 11.10 6.08 -9.49
N ASP A 82 11.24 6.38 -10.76
CA ASP A 82 12.42 7.02 -11.32
C ASP A 82 12.01 8.36 -11.97
N ASN A 83 12.38 9.46 -11.34
CA ASN A 83 12.06 10.81 -11.79
C ASN A 83 12.74 11.21 -13.12
N ARG A 84 13.74 10.45 -13.57
CA ARG A 84 14.39 10.62 -14.88
C ARG A 84 13.58 10.00 -16.02
N ASN A 85 12.65 9.13 -15.70
CA ASN A 85 11.79 8.48 -16.67
C ASN A 85 10.51 9.31 -16.89
N ARG A 86 10.38 9.88 -18.09
CA ARG A 86 9.22 10.70 -18.47
C ARG A 86 7.90 9.93 -18.36
N LEU A 87 7.87 8.66 -18.80
CA LEU A 87 6.67 7.83 -18.70
C LEU A 87 6.22 7.70 -17.24
N SER A 88 7.14 7.46 -16.30
CA SER A 88 6.81 7.37 -14.87
C SER A 88 6.21 8.67 -14.34
N SER A 89 6.72 9.82 -14.80
CA SER A 89 6.18 11.12 -14.42
C SER A 89 4.78 11.37 -14.99
N ASP A 90 4.55 11.01 -16.24
CA ASP A 90 3.26 11.19 -16.90
C ASP A 90 2.20 10.27 -16.28
N VAL A 91 2.50 8.99 -16.08
CA VAL A 91 1.60 8.04 -15.39
C VAL A 91 1.33 8.46 -13.93
N SER A 92 2.33 9.01 -13.23
CA SER A 92 2.14 9.53 -11.86
C SER A 92 1.13 10.68 -11.81
N LYS A 93 1.18 11.60 -12.77
CA LYS A 93 0.21 12.70 -12.88
C LYS A 93 -1.19 12.19 -13.22
N ASP A 94 -1.29 11.25 -14.15
CA ASP A 94 -2.58 10.65 -14.53
C ASP A 94 -3.22 9.91 -13.34
N LEU A 95 -2.39 9.26 -12.51
CA LEU A 95 -2.81 8.66 -11.25
C LEU A 95 -3.38 9.70 -10.28
N GLU A 96 -2.66 10.79 -10.06
CA GLU A 96 -3.11 11.90 -9.20
C GLU A 96 -4.40 12.53 -9.72
N ASN A 97 -4.54 12.72 -11.04
CA ASN A 97 -5.74 13.27 -11.65
C ASN A 97 -6.96 12.34 -11.54
N SER A 98 -6.75 11.02 -11.63
CA SER A 98 -7.84 10.04 -11.66
C SER A 98 -8.23 9.51 -10.29
N PHE A 99 -7.28 9.45 -9.34
CA PHE A 99 -7.42 8.80 -8.03
C PHE A 99 -6.87 9.67 -6.89
N GLY A 100 -6.78 10.98 -7.05
CA GLY A 100 -6.05 11.91 -6.18
C GLY A 100 -6.23 11.66 -4.69
N ASP A 101 -7.46 11.49 -4.21
CA ASP A 101 -7.77 11.27 -2.79
C ASP A 101 -7.21 9.95 -2.23
N TYR A 102 -6.96 8.98 -3.11
CA TYR A 102 -6.36 7.70 -2.76
C TYR A 102 -4.83 7.69 -2.88
N VAL A 103 -4.22 8.65 -3.59
CA VAL A 103 -2.78 8.61 -3.88
C VAL A 103 -1.98 9.21 -2.73
N TYR A 104 -1.11 8.40 -2.11
CA TYR A 104 -0.18 8.90 -1.11
C TYR A 104 0.73 9.99 -1.68
N LYS A 105 0.96 11.06 -0.92
CA LYS A 105 1.92 12.12 -1.27
C LYS A 105 3.34 11.54 -1.31
N THR A 106 3.62 10.62 -0.41
CA THR A 106 4.89 9.90 -0.36
C THR A 106 5.08 9.01 -1.58
N ILE A 107 6.29 9.04 -2.15
CA ILE A 107 6.72 8.23 -3.29
C ILE A 107 7.95 7.41 -2.86
N ILE A 108 7.94 6.11 -3.12
CA ILE A 108 9.11 5.26 -2.87
C ILE A 108 9.98 5.23 -4.13
N PRO A 109 11.18 5.82 -4.09
CA PRO A 109 12.06 5.85 -5.26
C PRO A 109 12.68 4.48 -5.55
N ARG A 110 13.07 4.26 -6.79
CA ARG A 110 13.98 3.17 -7.13
C ARG A 110 15.29 3.39 -6.39
N ASN A 111 15.66 2.46 -5.51
CA ASN A 111 16.80 2.62 -4.61
C ASN A 111 17.51 1.28 -4.39
N VAL A 112 18.81 1.25 -4.66
CA VAL A 112 19.65 0.03 -4.54
C VAL A 112 19.68 -0.48 -3.10
N ARG A 113 19.70 0.43 -2.11
CA ARG A 113 19.74 0.03 -0.69
C ARG A 113 18.50 -0.72 -0.24
N LEU A 114 17.31 -0.41 -0.83
CA LEU A 114 16.10 -1.19 -0.60
C LEU A 114 16.20 -2.62 -1.18
N ALA A 115 16.86 -2.76 -2.33
CA ALA A 115 17.05 -4.06 -2.96
C ALA A 115 18.11 -4.92 -2.23
N GLU A 116 19.12 -4.30 -1.66
CA GLU A 116 20.21 -4.98 -0.95
C GLU A 116 19.83 -5.43 0.47
N ALA A 117 19.05 -4.62 1.20
CA ALA A 117 18.73 -4.86 2.62
C ALA A 117 18.21 -6.28 2.92
N PRO A 118 17.33 -6.90 2.11
CA PRO A 118 16.86 -8.27 2.33
C PRO A 118 17.98 -9.30 2.29
N SER A 119 19.01 -9.12 1.43
CA SER A 119 20.14 -10.07 1.35
C SER A 119 21.00 -10.05 2.60
N TYR A 120 20.91 -8.99 3.42
CA TYR A 120 21.56 -8.89 4.73
C TYR A 120 20.62 -9.24 5.89
N GLY A 121 19.39 -9.68 5.60
CA GLY A 121 18.38 -9.99 6.62
C GLY A 121 17.99 -8.79 7.50
N LYS A 122 18.11 -7.57 6.97
CA LYS A 122 17.84 -6.33 7.72
C LYS A 122 16.74 -5.50 7.07
N PRO A 123 15.84 -4.89 7.87
CA PRO A 123 15.00 -3.82 7.37
C PRO A 123 15.86 -2.68 6.82
N ALA A 124 15.39 -2.00 5.76
CA ALA A 124 16.14 -0.94 5.09
C ALA A 124 16.59 0.18 6.04
N MET A 125 15.75 0.54 7.02
CA MET A 125 16.06 1.55 8.03
C MET A 125 17.22 1.18 8.97
N TYR A 126 17.51 -0.12 9.13
CA TYR A 126 18.67 -0.60 9.90
C TYR A 126 19.86 -0.94 9.01
N TYR A 127 19.62 -1.16 7.73
CA TYR A 127 20.68 -1.39 6.74
C TYR A 127 21.36 -0.08 6.33
N ASP A 128 20.57 0.91 5.90
CA ASP A 128 21.04 2.27 5.54
C ASP A 128 19.93 3.30 5.82
N LYS A 129 19.94 3.85 7.03
CA LYS A 129 18.98 4.86 7.49
C LYS A 129 19.04 6.15 6.66
N ALA A 130 20.22 6.48 6.10
CA ALA A 130 20.42 7.72 5.35
C ALA A 130 19.92 7.62 3.89
N SER A 131 19.67 6.41 3.39
CA SER A 131 19.23 6.19 2.02
C SER A 131 17.89 6.86 1.70
N ALA A 132 17.70 7.25 0.44
CA ALA A 132 16.45 7.84 -0.01
C ALA A 132 15.25 6.89 0.20
N GLY A 133 15.46 5.58 0.00
CA GLY A 133 14.44 4.57 0.23
C GLY A 133 14.00 4.48 1.68
N SER A 134 14.95 4.42 2.63
CA SER A 134 14.63 4.38 4.07
C SER A 134 13.88 5.62 4.53
N LYS A 135 14.31 6.81 4.08
CA LYS A 135 13.63 8.06 4.39
C LYS A 135 12.21 8.09 3.82
N ALA A 136 12.01 7.59 2.60
CA ALA A 136 10.70 7.53 1.98
C ALA A 136 9.74 6.60 2.74
N TYR A 137 10.19 5.43 3.19
CA TYR A 137 9.36 4.54 4.02
C TYR A 137 9.03 5.15 5.39
N LEU A 138 9.93 5.89 6.01
CA LEU A 138 9.63 6.61 7.25
C LEU A 138 8.61 7.74 7.02
N ALA A 139 8.71 8.45 5.89
CA ALA A 139 7.72 9.46 5.50
C ALA A 139 6.34 8.83 5.25
N LEU A 140 6.29 7.66 4.59
CA LEU A 140 5.05 6.90 4.41
C LEU A 140 4.42 6.52 5.76
N ALA A 141 5.22 6.01 6.69
CA ALA A 141 4.72 5.66 8.02
C ALA A 141 4.11 6.88 8.73
N SER A 142 4.76 8.04 8.64
CA SER A 142 4.23 9.28 9.20
C SER A 142 2.92 9.71 8.52
N GLU A 143 2.82 9.59 7.20
CA GLU A 143 1.62 9.92 6.43
C GLU A 143 0.44 8.99 6.78
N ILE A 144 0.68 7.68 6.97
CA ILE A 144 -0.34 6.73 7.41
C ILE A 144 -0.85 7.10 8.82
N LEU A 145 0.06 7.33 9.76
CA LEU A 145 -0.29 7.69 11.14
C LEU A 145 -1.08 9.01 11.19
N GLU A 146 -0.73 10.00 10.36
CA GLU A 146 -1.45 11.28 10.28
C GLU A 146 -2.87 11.07 9.74
N LYS A 147 -3.04 10.27 8.68
CA LYS A 147 -4.36 9.93 8.14
C LYS A 147 -5.24 9.23 9.18
N ASP A 148 -4.71 8.25 9.90
CA ASP A 148 -5.46 7.53 10.93
C ASP A 148 -5.84 8.45 12.09
N PHE A 149 -4.94 9.34 12.50
CA PHE A 149 -5.23 10.34 13.54
C PHE A 149 -6.35 11.29 13.12
N LEU A 150 -6.35 11.80 11.90
CA LEU A 150 -7.39 12.67 11.36
C LEU A 150 -8.74 11.94 11.25
N ALA A 151 -8.74 10.72 10.77
CA ALA A 151 -9.95 9.89 10.69
C ALA A 151 -10.55 9.62 12.08
N ALA A 152 -9.73 9.32 13.08
CA ALA A 152 -10.17 9.07 14.46
C ALA A 152 -10.77 10.32 15.11
N ASN A 153 -10.34 11.52 14.71
CA ASN A 153 -10.81 12.80 15.26
C ASN A 153 -11.91 13.48 14.41
N GLY A 154 -12.43 12.81 13.37
CA GLY A 154 -13.54 13.31 12.55
C GLY A 154 -13.18 14.53 11.68
N VAL A 155 -11.90 14.78 11.44
CA VAL A 155 -11.43 15.85 10.55
C VAL A 155 -11.42 15.32 9.12
N GLN A 156 -12.48 15.61 8.35
CA GLN A 156 -12.51 15.37 6.91
C GLN A 156 -11.65 16.43 6.21
N GLN A 157 -10.77 16.00 5.31
CA GLN A 157 -10.04 16.89 4.39
C GLN A 157 -10.90 17.23 3.17
#